data_66e522bdca3b6e6afcbddb349c26c932
#
_entry.id   66e522bdca3b6e6afcbddb349c26c932
#
_cell.length_a   1.000
_cell.length_b   1.000
_cell.length_c   1.000
_cell.angle_alpha   90.00
_cell.angle_beta   90.00
_cell.angle_gamma   90.00
#
_symmetry.space_group_name_H-M   'P 1'
#
loop_
_entity.id
_entity.type
_entity.pdbx_description
1 polymer ?
#
loop_
_entity_poly.entity_id
_entity_poly.type
_entity_poly.pdbx_seq_one_letter_code
_entity_poly.pdbx_strand_id
1 'polypeptide(L)'
;MKPIRSLLSLLLLASSALFAPAAAGQQTARFGALGDGTFRNPVIPADFSDPDVIRVGDDYYGIASTFCFSPGMLIYHSRDLVHWEIVGHVVDDITQLNPDLGWERMNGYYNGIWAGSLRYRDGIFYCHFATPKGGWFVARTDDIRGKWQVEAMRDSAGQELRGAGWDDLCPLWDDDGQAYIVASNFGRHWFPHLFKMSPDGTQLLDGLLADQEDRSQNMEIIGGYVIKPFRTAEAAKLYKWNGLYYIYFSEVRTLHGNRVRVPVMRRSSSPYGPYEEELLMHSQGKEADKEPNQGAILDTPAGEWYFVTHHGTGDFDGRVISVQPVRWSDGWPLIGEDSDGDGVGEMVWELPLPQGASAPLTMQTSDDFSAPAIAPQWEWNHQPRADKWSLAERPGFLRLHAFGQLREGEFFTTRNMLSQRYIRWGCGEADVRLDLSGMADGQRTGLAHFNGGKDYACIELRRDAGQLSLWFVRRYRGEAPYERQIGVLPRRTQALTLRTTVTFDGEASFSWSPDGRRFRPCEGTYRLTWGNYRGDRIGIYTFNNLREAGYVDIDRFSYLEKPQS
;
A
#
# COMPACT_ATOMS: atom_id res chain seq x y z
N MET A 1 -28.09 -70.76 59.89
CA MET A 1 -27.05 -69.88 60.35
C MET A 1 -26.01 -69.78 59.20
N LYS A 2 -26.04 -68.73 58.44
CA LYS A 2 -25.14 -68.45 57.33
C LYS A 2 -24.52 -67.07 57.54
N PRO A 3 -23.21 -66.85 57.32
CA PRO A 3 -22.60 -65.57 57.51
C PRO A 3 -22.70 -64.71 56.25
N ILE A 4 -22.91 -63.42 56.48
CA ILE A 4 -22.98 -62.33 55.51
C ILE A 4 -21.56 -62.01 55.06
N ARG A 5 -21.31 -62.01 53.75
CA ARG A 5 -20.13 -61.44 53.10
C ARG A 5 -20.32 -59.97 52.82
N SER A 6 -19.52 -59.10 53.43
CA SER A 6 -19.39 -57.69 53.10
C SER A 6 -18.45 -57.48 51.90
N LEU A 7 -18.96 -56.84 50.85
CA LEU A 7 -18.19 -56.31 49.75
C LEU A 7 -17.65 -54.93 50.13
N LEU A 8 -16.36 -54.77 50.19
CA LEU A 8 -15.69 -53.46 50.19
C LEU A 8 -15.53 -52.99 48.76
N SER A 9 -16.20 -51.93 48.42
CA SER A 9 -16.02 -51.20 47.17
C SER A 9 -14.94 -50.12 47.37
N LEU A 10 -13.78 -50.29 46.74
CA LEU A 10 -12.75 -49.25 46.64
C LEU A 10 -13.25 -48.19 45.64
N LEU A 11 -13.50 -46.98 46.11
CA LEU A 11 -13.64 -45.78 45.27
C LEU A 11 -12.22 -45.26 44.96
N LEU A 12 -11.77 -45.39 43.71
CA LEU A 12 -10.65 -44.62 43.16
C LEU A 12 -11.14 -43.20 42.84
N LEU A 13 -10.75 -42.25 43.64
CA LEU A 13 -10.82 -40.82 43.30
C LEU A 13 -9.74 -40.48 42.30
N ALA A 14 -10.10 -40.40 41.04
CA ALA A 14 -9.26 -39.77 40.00
C ALA A 14 -9.34 -38.26 40.17
N SER A 15 -8.32 -37.64 40.75
CA SER A 15 -8.12 -36.19 40.72
C SER A 15 -7.72 -35.74 39.32
N SER A 16 -8.70 -35.31 38.52
CA SER A 16 -8.44 -34.57 37.29
C SER A 16 -7.92 -33.16 37.66
N ALA A 17 -6.62 -32.98 37.60
CA ALA A 17 -6.01 -31.67 37.61
C ALA A 17 -6.47 -30.95 36.32
N LEU A 18 -7.39 -30.03 36.48
CA LEU A 18 -7.71 -29.01 35.47
C LEU A 18 -6.44 -28.15 35.31
N PHE A 19 -5.66 -28.42 34.26
CA PHE A 19 -4.72 -27.44 33.74
C PHE A 19 -5.54 -26.28 33.20
N ALA A 20 -5.65 -25.20 33.97
CA ALA A 20 -6.06 -23.91 33.42
C ALA A 20 -5.02 -23.55 32.32
N PRO A 21 -5.45 -23.19 31.10
CA PRO A 21 -4.51 -22.64 30.15
C PRO A 21 -3.87 -21.41 30.80
N ALA A 22 -2.54 -21.38 30.87
CA ALA A 22 -1.82 -20.18 31.23
C ALA A 22 -2.36 -19.07 30.31
N ALA A 23 -2.85 -17.99 30.90
CA ALA A 23 -3.19 -16.79 30.16
C ALA A 23 -1.89 -16.41 29.42
N ALA A 24 -1.87 -16.61 28.11
CA ALA A 24 -0.84 -16.05 27.26
C ALA A 24 -0.89 -14.54 27.56
N GLY A 25 0.20 -14.00 28.11
CA GLY A 25 0.30 -12.59 28.36
C GLY A 25 -0.06 -11.87 27.06
N GLN A 26 -1.11 -11.07 27.07
CA GLN A 26 -1.50 -10.24 25.96
C GLN A 26 -0.33 -9.33 25.66
N GLN A 27 0.36 -9.64 24.58
CA GLN A 27 1.40 -8.79 24.06
C GLN A 27 0.67 -7.57 23.51
N THR A 28 0.85 -6.42 24.12
CA THR A 28 0.25 -5.17 23.66
C THR A 28 0.83 -4.86 22.29
N ALA A 29 -0.03 -4.86 21.26
CA ALA A 29 0.34 -4.42 19.93
C ALA A 29 0.92 -2.99 20.03
N ARG A 30 1.96 -2.69 19.24
CA ARG A 30 2.55 -1.34 19.23
C ARG A 30 1.70 -0.36 18.44
N PHE A 31 0.99 -0.85 17.43
CA PHE A 31 0.11 -0.11 16.53
C PHE A 31 -1.19 -0.87 16.32
N GLY A 32 -2.22 -0.18 15.82
CA GLY A 32 -3.54 -0.77 15.63
C GLY A 32 -4.25 -1.01 16.96
N ALA A 33 -5.16 -1.97 17.01
CA ALA A 33 -5.95 -2.29 18.19
C ALA A 33 -5.08 -2.82 19.33
N LEU A 34 -5.24 -2.24 20.54
CA LEU A 34 -4.44 -2.59 21.73
C LEU A 34 -5.07 -3.71 22.56
N GLY A 35 -6.32 -4.14 22.24
CA GLY A 35 -7.03 -5.23 22.92
C GLY A 35 -7.74 -4.81 24.21
N ASP A 36 -7.73 -3.55 24.58
CA ASP A 36 -8.37 -2.97 25.75
C ASP A 36 -9.56 -2.05 25.40
N GLY A 37 -9.99 -2.06 24.13
CA GLY A 37 -11.05 -1.18 23.60
C GLY A 37 -10.50 0.11 22.99
N THR A 38 -9.18 0.23 22.89
CA THR A 38 -8.49 1.37 22.25
C THR A 38 -7.64 0.91 21.07
N PHE A 39 -7.21 1.87 20.26
CA PHE A 39 -6.21 1.65 19.21
C PHE A 39 -5.16 2.75 19.22
N ARG A 40 -4.00 2.43 18.63
CA ARG A 40 -2.88 3.36 18.46
C ARG A 40 -2.56 3.55 17.00
N ASN A 41 -2.47 4.80 16.58
CA ASN A 41 -2.00 5.18 15.25
C ASN A 41 -0.48 4.91 15.07
N PRO A 42 -0.04 4.53 13.85
CA PRO A 42 -0.86 4.26 12.67
C PRO A 42 -1.65 2.93 12.77
N VAL A 43 -2.86 2.89 12.21
CA VAL A 43 -3.66 1.65 12.15
C VAL A 43 -3.11 0.67 11.10
N ILE A 44 -2.43 1.18 10.05
CA ILE A 44 -1.66 0.39 9.09
C ILE A 44 -0.22 0.92 9.07
N PRO A 45 0.72 0.27 9.79
CA PRO A 45 2.12 0.69 9.83
C PRO A 45 2.92 0.14 8.63
N ALA A 46 2.48 0.48 7.42
CA ALA A 46 3.04 0.07 6.14
C ALA A 46 2.74 1.11 5.07
N ASP A 47 3.40 1.01 3.92
CA ASP A 47 3.25 1.91 2.79
C ASP A 47 1.88 1.75 2.09
N PHE A 48 0.90 2.52 2.52
CA PHE A 48 -0.42 2.67 1.91
C PHE A 48 -0.62 4.13 1.49
N SER A 49 0.19 4.54 0.52
CA SER A 49 0.25 5.93 0.06
C SER A 49 -1.05 6.43 -0.54
N ASP A 50 -1.34 7.71 -0.33
CA ASP A 50 -2.39 8.48 -0.99
C ASP A 50 -3.80 7.87 -0.82
N PRO A 51 -4.26 7.64 0.43
CA PRO A 51 -5.54 6.98 0.67
C PRO A 51 -6.72 7.84 0.26
N ASP A 52 -7.73 7.19 -0.29
CA ASP A 52 -9.10 7.67 -0.30
C ASP A 52 -10.00 6.56 0.23
N VAL A 53 -10.90 6.88 1.15
CA VAL A 53 -11.75 5.90 1.83
C VAL A 53 -13.20 6.33 1.76
N ILE A 54 -14.08 5.38 1.44
CA ILE A 54 -15.53 5.59 1.43
C ILE A 54 -16.22 4.57 2.34
N ARG A 55 -17.40 4.93 2.83
CA ARG A 55 -18.32 4.01 3.49
C ARG A 55 -19.42 3.57 2.53
N VAL A 56 -19.71 2.27 2.50
CA VAL A 56 -20.83 1.70 1.78
C VAL A 56 -21.58 0.76 2.74
N GLY A 57 -22.70 1.23 3.27
CA GLY A 57 -23.40 0.53 4.35
C GLY A 57 -22.57 0.48 5.63
N ASP A 58 -22.25 -0.73 6.08
CA ASP A 58 -21.42 -0.99 7.26
C ASP A 58 -19.95 -1.26 6.93
N ASP A 59 -19.58 -1.21 5.66
CA ASP A 59 -18.24 -1.50 5.16
C ASP A 59 -17.51 -0.24 4.76
N TYR A 60 -16.19 -0.22 4.98
CA TYR A 60 -15.27 0.83 4.55
C TYR A 60 -14.32 0.27 3.50
N TYR A 61 -14.22 0.97 2.38
CA TYR A 61 -13.31 0.60 1.29
C TYR A 61 -12.34 1.72 1.05
N GLY A 62 -11.05 1.38 1.06
CA GLY A 62 -9.97 2.30 0.77
C GLY A 62 -9.19 1.90 -0.46
N ILE A 63 -8.57 2.88 -1.10
CA ILE A 63 -7.60 2.68 -2.18
C ILE A 63 -6.26 3.29 -1.81
N ALA A 64 -5.19 2.75 -2.38
CA ALA A 64 -3.84 3.29 -2.21
C ALA A 64 -3.04 3.21 -3.50
N SER A 65 -2.18 4.22 -3.72
CA SER A 65 -1.26 4.30 -4.86
C SER A 65 -0.31 3.11 -4.89
N THR A 66 -0.12 2.52 -6.07
CA THR A 66 0.83 1.41 -6.27
C THR A 66 2.01 1.80 -7.14
N PHE A 67 1.96 2.94 -7.79
CA PHE A 67 2.98 3.43 -8.69
C PHE A 67 3.28 2.45 -9.82
N CYS A 68 4.49 1.88 -9.88
CA CYS A 68 4.87 0.90 -10.90
C CYS A 68 4.53 -0.55 -10.54
N PHE A 69 4.03 -0.81 -9.34
CA PHE A 69 3.72 -2.18 -8.95
C PHE A 69 2.39 -2.65 -9.56
N SER A 70 2.36 -3.91 -9.98
CA SER A 70 1.23 -4.56 -10.65
C SER A 70 0.74 -5.78 -9.84
N PRO A 71 -0.57 -5.98 -9.68
CA PRO A 71 -1.67 -5.14 -10.17
C PRO A 71 -1.69 -3.76 -9.53
N GLY A 72 -2.39 -2.81 -10.15
CA GLY A 72 -2.33 -1.41 -9.79
C GLY A 72 -3.55 -0.85 -9.05
N MET A 73 -3.36 0.21 -8.25
CA MET A 73 -4.32 0.82 -7.34
C MET A 73 -4.89 -0.23 -6.38
N LEU A 74 -4.21 -0.39 -5.24
CA LEU A 74 -4.60 -1.33 -4.19
C LEU A 74 -5.98 -0.98 -3.62
N ILE A 75 -6.78 -2.01 -3.31
CA ILE A 75 -8.06 -1.89 -2.60
C ILE A 75 -7.95 -2.61 -1.27
N TYR A 76 -8.33 -1.95 -0.20
CA TYR A 76 -8.39 -2.52 1.14
C TYR A 76 -9.74 -2.23 1.80
N HIS A 77 -10.14 -3.07 2.74
CA HIS A 77 -11.47 -3.12 3.33
C HIS A 77 -11.40 -3.20 4.85
N SER A 78 -12.32 -2.51 5.52
CA SER A 78 -12.50 -2.55 6.97
C SER A 78 -13.98 -2.51 7.33
N ARG A 79 -14.30 -2.88 8.58
CA ARG A 79 -15.62 -2.68 9.21
C ARG A 79 -15.58 -1.79 10.44
N ASP A 80 -14.38 -1.29 10.79
CA ASP A 80 -14.20 -0.50 12.00
C ASP A 80 -13.11 0.58 11.87
N LEU A 81 -12.56 0.79 10.66
CA LEU A 81 -11.48 1.74 10.36
C LEU A 81 -10.12 1.40 10.99
N VAL A 82 -10.03 0.35 11.82
CA VAL A 82 -8.82 -0.04 12.54
C VAL A 82 -8.25 -1.35 12.01
N HIS A 83 -9.12 -2.34 11.76
CA HIS A 83 -8.74 -3.63 11.25
C HIS A 83 -9.02 -3.71 9.75
N TRP A 84 -7.98 -3.94 8.96
CA TRP A 84 -8.04 -3.89 7.50
C TRP A 84 -7.59 -5.21 6.86
N GLU A 85 -8.18 -5.56 5.74
CA GLU A 85 -7.74 -6.62 4.83
C GLU A 85 -7.52 -6.06 3.43
N ILE A 86 -6.62 -6.67 2.65
CA ILE A 86 -6.44 -6.36 1.23
C ILE A 86 -7.45 -7.20 0.43
N VAL A 87 -8.21 -6.56 -0.45
CA VAL A 87 -9.30 -7.26 -1.18
C VAL A 87 -9.10 -7.32 -2.68
N GLY A 88 -8.19 -6.53 -3.25
CA GLY A 88 -7.93 -6.54 -4.67
C GLY A 88 -7.18 -5.32 -5.18
N HIS A 89 -7.30 -5.11 -6.48
CA HIS A 89 -6.74 -3.97 -7.19
C HIS A 89 -7.69 -3.50 -8.29
N VAL A 90 -7.59 -2.24 -8.65
CA VAL A 90 -8.43 -1.63 -9.70
C VAL A 90 -7.93 -1.99 -11.10
N VAL A 91 -6.63 -2.16 -11.28
CA VAL A 91 -6.00 -2.30 -12.61
C VAL A 91 -5.19 -3.59 -12.68
N ASP A 92 -5.71 -4.60 -13.37
CA ASP A 92 -5.03 -5.90 -13.54
C ASP A 92 -3.76 -5.80 -14.39
N ASP A 93 -3.81 -5.05 -15.49
CA ASP A 93 -2.69 -4.82 -16.41
C ASP A 93 -2.38 -3.32 -16.49
N ILE A 94 -1.33 -2.91 -15.82
CA ILE A 94 -0.94 -1.49 -15.77
C ILE A 94 -0.34 -0.99 -17.08
N THR A 95 0.00 -1.86 -18.03
CA THR A 95 0.52 -1.45 -19.35
C THR A 95 -0.53 -0.77 -20.21
N GLN A 96 -1.82 -1.03 -19.97
CA GLN A 96 -2.93 -0.33 -20.63
C GLN A 96 -2.94 1.18 -20.34
N LEU A 97 -2.37 1.58 -19.19
CA LEU A 97 -2.24 2.97 -18.79
C LEU A 97 -1.02 3.62 -19.48
N ASN A 98 0.10 2.93 -19.45
CA ASN A 98 1.36 3.37 -20.05
C ASN A 98 2.28 2.17 -20.31
N PRO A 99 2.76 1.94 -21.55
CA PRO A 99 3.68 0.87 -21.88
C PRO A 99 5.01 0.90 -21.10
N ASP A 100 5.41 2.04 -20.55
CA ASP A 100 6.61 2.17 -19.71
C ASP A 100 6.50 1.36 -18.41
N LEU A 101 5.30 0.95 -18.01
CA LEU A 101 5.02 0.16 -16.81
C LEU A 101 5.20 -1.36 -17.04
N GLY A 102 5.49 -1.80 -18.24
CA GLY A 102 5.72 -3.21 -18.57
C GLY A 102 7.14 -3.68 -18.29
N TRP A 103 7.31 -4.99 -18.16
CA TRP A 103 8.60 -5.68 -18.00
C TRP A 103 9.62 -5.38 -19.11
N GLU A 104 9.16 -4.94 -20.28
CA GLU A 104 10.02 -4.60 -21.42
C GLU A 104 10.77 -3.28 -21.24
N ARG A 105 10.21 -2.35 -20.45
CA ARG A 105 10.72 -0.99 -20.30
C ARG A 105 11.09 -0.64 -18.86
N MET A 106 10.26 -1.03 -17.89
CA MET A 106 10.45 -0.78 -16.46
C MET A 106 10.86 0.67 -16.13
N ASN A 107 10.18 1.65 -16.75
CA ASN A 107 10.43 3.08 -16.58
C ASN A 107 9.46 3.75 -15.61
N GLY A 108 8.74 2.93 -14.83
CA GLY A 108 7.61 3.39 -14.04
C GLY A 108 7.89 3.70 -12.57
N TYR A 109 9.13 3.66 -12.10
CA TYR A 109 9.41 3.71 -10.66
C TYR A 109 8.81 4.93 -9.95
N TYR A 110 8.79 6.08 -10.59
CA TYR A 110 8.12 7.31 -10.15
C TYR A 110 6.90 7.68 -11.02
N ASN A 111 6.66 6.90 -12.07
CA ASN A 111 5.61 7.13 -13.05
C ASN A 111 4.67 5.93 -13.00
N GLY A 112 3.64 5.89 -12.45
CA GLY A 112 2.70 4.79 -12.38
C GLY A 112 1.39 5.32 -11.86
N ILE A 113 0.68 4.54 -11.12
CA ILE A 113 -0.60 4.94 -10.56
C ILE A 113 -0.34 5.76 -9.31
N TRP A 114 -0.71 7.04 -9.37
CA TRP A 114 -0.65 7.99 -8.29
C TRP A 114 -1.96 8.04 -7.50
N ALA A 115 -2.23 9.16 -6.83
CA ALA A 115 -3.42 9.33 -6.01
C ALA A 115 -4.72 9.21 -6.82
N GLY A 116 -5.69 8.54 -6.27
CA GLY A 116 -7.02 8.41 -6.83
C GLY A 116 -8.11 8.81 -5.86
N SER A 117 -9.35 8.72 -6.34
CA SER A 117 -10.52 8.80 -5.48
C SER A 117 -11.52 7.71 -5.82
N LEU A 118 -12.03 7.09 -4.76
CA LEU A 118 -13.06 6.06 -4.82
C LEU A 118 -14.42 6.68 -4.51
N ARG A 119 -15.45 6.35 -5.29
CA ARG A 119 -16.83 6.76 -5.04
C ARG A 119 -17.78 5.59 -5.32
N TYR A 120 -18.92 5.61 -4.65
CA TYR A 120 -19.98 4.63 -4.87
C TYR A 120 -21.29 5.36 -5.15
N ARG A 121 -21.92 5.02 -6.26
CA ARG A 121 -23.18 5.62 -6.69
C ARG A 121 -24.00 4.61 -7.49
N ASP A 122 -25.30 4.53 -7.16
CA ASP A 122 -26.28 3.73 -7.91
C ASP A 122 -25.85 2.26 -8.13
N GLY A 123 -25.17 1.66 -7.14
CA GLY A 123 -24.69 0.28 -7.22
C GLY A 123 -23.33 0.12 -7.91
N ILE A 124 -22.71 1.20 -8.37
CA ILE A 124 -21.43 1.17 -9.11
C ILE A 124 -20.35 1.88 -8.30
N PHE A 125 -19.18 1.24 -8.20
CA PHE A 125 -17.95 1.85 -7.72
C PHE A 125 -17.24 2.55 -8.89
N TYR A 126 -16.74 3.75 -8.62
CA TYR A 126 -15.94 4.56 -9.54
C TYR A 126 -14.59 4.85 -8.90
N CYS A 127 -13.52 4.61 -9.62
CA CYS A 127 -12.18 5.04 -9.22
C CYS A 127 -11.60 5.96 -10.30
N HIS A 128 -11.40 7.23 -9.96
CA HIS A 128 -10.74 8.21 -10.82
C HIS A 128 -9.31 8.39 -10.37
N PHE A 129 -8.36 8.27 -11.28
CA PHE A 129 -6.94 8.40 -10.98
C PHE A 129 -6.15 8.88 -12.18
N ALA A 130 -4.92 9.34 -11.93
CA ALA A 130 -4.02 9.76 -12.98
C ALA A 130 -2.72 8.95 -12.94
N THR A 131 -2.03 8.97 -14.08
CA THR A 131 -0.64 8.59 -14.18
C THR A 131 0.13 9.71 -14.88
N PRO A 132 1.34 10.09 -14.42
CA PRO A 132 2.04 11.26 -14.94
C PRO A 132 2.23 11.28 -16.46
N LYS A 133 2.44 10.12 -17.06
CA LYS A 133 2.65 9.97 -18.51
C LYS A 133 1.45 9.37 -19.25
N GLY A 134 0.62 8.61 -18.56
CA GLY A 134 -0.52 7.92 -19.18
C GLY A 134 -1.75 8.83 -19.34
N GLY A 135 -1.95 9.76 -18.40
CA GLY A 135 -3.10 10.67 -18.41
C GLY A 135 -4.14 10.37 -17.32
N TRP A 136 -5.38 10.75 -17.58
CA TRP A 136 -6.50 10.57 -16.67
C TRP A 136 -7.30 9.33 -17.01
N PHE A 137 -7.71 8.61 -15.97
CA PHE A 137 -8.46 7.36 -16.11
C PHE A 137 -9.65 7.33 -15.15
N VAL A 138 -10.69 6.62 -15.59
CA VAL A 138 -11.79 6.17 -14.76
C VAL A 138 -11.89 4.65 -14.82
N ALA A 139 -12.08 4.03 -13.68
CA ALA A 139 -12.38 2.61 -13.57
C ALA A 139 -13.75 2.44 -12.90
N ARG A 140 -14.52 1.42 -13.34
CA ARG A 140 -15.89 1.17 -12.86
C ARG A 140 -16.12 -0.32 -12.65
N THR A 141 -16.88 -0.66 -11.60
CA THR A 141 -17.34 -2.02 -11.32
C THR A 141 -18.61 -1.99 -10.45
N ASP A 142 -19.42 -3.02 -10.53
CA ASP A 142 -20.52 -3.30 -9.58
C ASP A 142 -20.08 -4.22 -8.42
N ASP A 143 -18.91 -4.87 -8.55
CA ASP A 143 -18.30 -5.68 -7.50
C ASP A 143 -16.87 -5.20 -7.22
N ILE A 144 -16.64 -4.59 -6.06
CA ILE A 144 -15.34 -4.02 -5.67
C ILE A 144 -14.22 -5.06 -5.62
N ARG A 145 -14.55 -6.33 -5.38
CA ARG A 145 -13.63 -7.48 -5.39
C ARG A 145 -13.49 -8.12 -6.77
N GLY A 146 -14.34 -7.70 -7.70
CA GLY A 146 -14.43 -8.23 -9.06
C GLY A 146 -13.51 -7.52 -10.04
N LYS A 147 -13.84 -7.68 -11.30
CA LYS A 147 -13.09 -7.07 -12.40
C LYS A 147 -13.56 -5.65 -12.66
N TRP A 148 -12.62 -4.73 -12.79
CA TRP A 148 -12.86 -3.34 -13.12
C TRP A 148 -12.74 -3.09 -14.63
N GLN A 149 -13.61 -2.21 -15.13
CA GLN A 149 -13.49 -1.67 -16.48
C GLN A 149 -12.72 -0.35 -16.40
N VAL A 150 -11.54 -0.30 -16.99
CA VAL A 150 -10.64 0.86 -16.98
C VAL A 150 -10.62 1.51 -18.34
N GLU A 151 -10.85 2.82 -18.40
CA GLU A 151 -10.79 3.59 -19.66
C GLU A 151 -10.14 4.97 -19.43
N ALA A 152 -9.54 5.52 -20.49
CA ALA A 152 -9.04 6.88 -20.46
C ALA A 152 -10.21 7.87 -20.45
N MET A 153 -10.15 8.86 -19.57
CA MET A 153 -11.10 9.98 -19.61
C MET A 153 -10.89 10.81 -20.88
N ARG A 154 -11.93 11.55 -21.29
CA ARG A 154 -11.92 12.38 -22.48
C ARG A 154 -12.11 13.85 -22.13
N ASP A 155 -11.60 14.72 -22.99
CA ASP A 155 -11.87 16.15 -22.94
C ASP A 155 -13.24 16.50 -23.56
N SER A 156 -13.62 17.78 -23.54
CA SER A 156 -14.90 18.23 -24.10
C SER A 156 -15.00 18.09 -25.64
N ALA A 157 -13.89 17.85 -26.33
CA ALA A 157 -13.85 17.55 -27.76
C ALA A 157 -13.86 16.03 -28.05
N GLY A 158 -13.87 15.18 -27.01
CA GLY A 158 -13.85 13.73 -27.12
C GLY A 158 -12.46 13.11 -27.29
N GLN A 159 -11.38 13.88 -27.12
CA GLN A 159 -10.00 13.37 -27.18
C GLN A 159 -9.61 12.76 -25.84
N GLU A 160 -8.85 11.66 -25.85
CA GLU A 160 -8.35 11.06 -24.61
C GLU A 160 -7.36 11.99 -23.90
N LEU A 161 -7.55 12.17 -22.59
CA LEU A 161 -6.69 12.96 -21.73
C LEU A 161 -5.39 12.20 -21.42
N ARG A 162 -4.54 12.03 -22.41
CA ARG A 162 -3.25 11.35 -22.31
C ARG A 162 -2.12 12.34 -22.03
N GLY A 163 -1.13 11.91 -21.23
CA GLY A 163 0.11 12.68 -20.99
C GLY A 163 -0.04 13.95 -20.19
N ALA A 164 -1.15 14.18 -19.52
CA ALA A 164 -1.38 15.38 -18.72
C ALA A 164 -0.78 15.23 -17.32
N GLY A 165 0.09 16.15 -16.91
CA GLY A 165 0.77 16.16 -15.61
C GLY A 165 -0.11 16.61 -14.44
N TRP A 166 -1.22 15.92 -14.23
CA TRP A 166 -2.21 16.19 -13.19
C TRP A 166 -2.36 14.99 -12.28
N ASP A 167 -2.86 15.23 -11.06
CA ASP A 167 -3.14 14.19 -10.08
C ASP A 167 -4.33 14.56 -9.19
N ASP A 168 -4.60 13.74 -8.17
CA ASP A 168 -5.63 13.97 -7.16
C ASP A 168 -7.03 14.13 -7.74
N LEU A 169 -7.39 13.29 -8.71
CA LEU A 169 -8.71 13.33 -9.36
C LEU A 169 -9.80 12.95 -8.36
N CYS A 170 -10.73 13.86 -8.06
CA CYS A 170 -11.82 13.59 -7.15
C CYS A 170 -13.18 14.02 -7.72
N PRO A 171 -14.05 13.06 -8.11
CA PRO A 171 -15.37 13.36 -8.65
C PRO A 171 -16.39 13.64 -7.55
N LEU A 172 -17.41 14.43 -7.93
CA LEU A 172 -18.64 14.65 -7.18
C LEU A 172 -19.83 14.63 -8.15
N TRP A 173 -20.84 13.85 -7.85
CA TRP A 173 -22.15 13.91 -8.50
C TRP A 173 -23.10 14.70 -7.60
N ASP A 174 -23.60 15.79 -8.12
CA ASP A 174 -24.47 16.71 -7.39
C ASP A 174 -25.94 16.27 -7.44
N ASP A 175 -26.74 16.78 -6.51
CA ASP A 175 -28.17 16.46 -6.38
C ASP A 175 -29.00 16.94 -7.59
N ASP A 176 -28.51 17.95 -8.31
CA ASP A 176 -29.15 18.48 -9.54
C ASP A 176 -28.81 17.67 -10.81
N GLY A 177 -27.99 16.62 -10.66
CA GLY A 177 -27.54 15.75 -11.74
C GLY A 177 -26.28 16.24 -12.47
N GLN A 178 -25.74 17.40 -12.13
CA GLN A 178 -24.44 17.85 -12.64
C GLN A 178 -23.33 17.10 -11.92
N ALA A 179 -22.36 16.60 -12.67
CA ALA A 179 -21.15 16.03 -12.10
C ALA A 179 -19.97 17.00 -12.24
N TYR A 180 -19.10 16.97 -11.25
CA TYR A 180 -17.87 17.74 -11.18
C TYR A 180 -16.68 16.84 -10.91
N ILE A 181 -15.49 17.29 -11.27
CA ILE A 181 -14.23 16.67 -10.87
C ILE A 181 -13.22 17.76 -10.52
N VAL A 182 -12.61 17.66 -9.36
CA VAL A 182 -11.47 18.49 -8.99
C VAL A 182 -10.19 17.71 -9.28
N ALA A 183 -9.13 18.40 -9.71
CA ALA A 183 -7.81 17.83 -9.95
C ALA A 183 -6.72 18.84 -9.64
N SER A 184 -5.57 18.35 -9.17
CA SER A 184 -4.36 19.14 -8.88
C SER A 184 -3.45 19.21 -10.09
N ASN A 185 -3.05 20.42 -10.50
CA ASN A 185 -2.13 20.63 -11.62
C ASN A 185 -0.68 20.68 -11.14
N PHE A 186 0.09 19.62 -11.36
CA PHE A 186 1.51 19.58 -11.04
C PHE A 186 2.43 20.17 -12.13
N GLY A 187 1.87 20.51 -13.31
CA GLY A 187 2.66 20.94 -14.45
C GLY A 187 3.17 22.38 -14.35
N ARG A 188 2.31 23.33 -13.98
CA ARG A 188 2.65 24.76 -14.03
C ARG A 188 2.48 25.53 -12.73
N HIS A 189 1.39 25.29 -11.98
CA HIS A 189 0.98 26.21 -10.92
C HIS A 189 0.66 25.56 -9.59
N TRP A 190 0.57 24.23 -9.53
CA TRP A 190 0.14 23.50 -8.34
C TRP A 190 -1.20 24.01 -7.80
N PHE A 191 -2.14 24.33 -8.72
CA PHE A 191 -3.47 24.79 -8.39
C PHE A 191 -4.48 23.68 -8.66
N PRO A 192 -5.46 23.46 -7.77
CA PRO A 192 -6.63 22.66 -8.10
C PRO A 192 -7.52 23.38 -9.11
N HIS A 193 -8.06 22.61 -10.04
CA HIS A 193 -9.07 23.05 -10.99
C HIS A 193 -10.33 22.22 -10.80
N LEU A 194 -11.47 22.86 -10.88
CA LEU A 194 -12.77 22.24 -10.91
C LEU A 194 -13.29 22.22 -12.34
N PHE A 195 -13.62 21.04 -12.83
CA PHE A 195 -14.23 20.84 -14.14
C PHE A 195 -15.65 20.31 -13.98
N LYS A 196 -16.51 20.67 -14.94
CA LYS A 196 -17.75 19.93 -15.17
C LYS A 196 -17.42 18.58 -15.80
N MET A 197 -18.10 17.55 -15.35
CA MET A 197 -17.90 16.18 -15.82
C MET A 197 -19.23 15.62 -16.33
N SER A 198 -19.16 14.69 -17.26
CA SER A 198 -20.33 13.94 -17.72
C SER A 198 -20.91 13.07 -16.58
N PRO A 199 -22.22 12.82 -16.56
CA PRO A 199 -22.85 12.03 -15.49
C PRO A 199 -22.32 10.61 -15.34
N ASP A 200 -21.75 10.01 -16.39
CA ASP A 200 -21.12 8.70 -16.38
C ASP A 200 -19.65 8.71 -15.89
N GLY A 201 -19.11 9.91 -15.60
CA GLY A 201 -17.78 10.08 -15.05
C GLY A 201 -16.61 9.96 -16.04
N THR A 202 -16.88 9.94 -17.35
CA THR A 202 -15.87 9.58 -18.37
C THR A 202 -15.29 10.77 -19.13
N GLN A 203 -15.95 11.93 -19.09
CA GLN A 203 -15.61 13.06 -19.95
C GLN A 203 -15.67 14.39 -19.20
N LEU A 204 -14.71 15.28 -19.48
CA LEU A 204 -14.79 16.70 -19.11
C LEU A 204 -15.74 17.42 -20.08
N LEU A 205 -16.60 18.31 -19.55
CA LEU A 205 -17.56 19.07 -20.36
C LEU A 205 -17.07 20.49 -20.69
N ASP A 206 -16.07 20.99 -19.96
CA ASP A 206 -15.58 22.38 -20.06
C ASP A 206 -14.04 22.46 -20.09
N GLY A 207 -13.34 21.39 -20.35
CA GLY A 207 -11.89 21.33 -20.47
C GLY A 207 -11.44 20.72 -21.79
N LEU A 208 -10.37 21.26 -22.36
CA LEU A 208 -9.74 20.80 -23.59
C LEU A 208 -8.28 20.43 -23.35
N LEU A 209 -7.85 19.35 -23.99
CA LEU A 209 -6.45 18.98 -24.06
C LEU A 209 -5.75 19.89 -25.08
N ALA A 210 -4.78 20.68 -24.65
CA ALA A 210 -4.00 21.55 -25.49
C ALA A 210 -2.62 20.97 -25.76
N ASP A 211 -2.15 21.11 -27.00
CA ASP A 211 -0.78 20.80 -27.37
C ASP A 211 0.15 21.91 -26.84
N GLN A 212 1.20 21.53 -26.12
CA GLN A 212 2.20 22.49 -25.67
C GLN A 212 3.35 22.58 -26.67
N GLU A 213 3.82 23.79 -26.94
CA GLU A 213 4.99 24.04 -27.80
C GLU A 213 6.27 23.40 -27.24
N ASP A 214 6.37 23.24 -25.93
CA ASP A 214 7.47 22.52 -25.26
C ASP A 214 7.08 21.06 -25.03
N ARG A 215 7.54 20.20 -25.89
CA ARG A 215 7.22 18.78 -26.01
C ARG A 215 7.84 17.87 -24.96
N SER A 216 8.22 18.37 -23.83
CA SER A 216 8.75 17.53 -22.76
C SER A 216 7.65 16.74 -22.03
N GLN A 217 6.74 16.12 -22.76
CA GLN A 217 5.95 14.95 -22.31
C GLN A 217 4.57 15.20 -21.67
N ASN A 218 4.14 16.42 -21.37
CA ASN A 218 2.86 16.65 -20.73
C ASN A 218 2.00 17.58 -21.57
N MET A 219 0.86 17.08 -22.05
CA MET A 219 -0.16 17.94 -22.63
C MET A 219 -0.88 18.71 -21.52
N GLU A 220 -1.15 19.98 -21.75
CA GLU A 220 -1.87 20.80 -20.79
C GLU A 220 -3.38 20.65 -20.99
N ILE A 221 -4.10 20.45 -19.88
CA ILE A 221 -5.55 20.58 -19.89
C ILE A 221 -5.87 22.05 -19.64
N ILE A 222 -6.58 22.69 -20.56
CA ILE A 222 -7.06 24.06 -20.43
C ILE A 222 -8.57 24.08 -20.21
N GLY A 223 -9.04 25.07 -19.46
CA GLY A 223 -10.44 25.20 -19.08
C GLY A 223 -10.66 24.84 -17.61
N GLY A 224 -11.91 24.59 -17.28
CA GLY A 224 -12.32 24.43 -15.90
C GLY A 224 -12.23 25.73 -15.09
N TYR A 225 -12.58 25.67 -13.83
CA TYR A 225 -12.51 26.77 -12.89
C TYR A 225 -11.30 26.66 -11.99
N VAL A 226 -10.37 27.63 -12.07
CA VAL A 226 -9.19 27.69 -11.19
C VAL A 226 -9.62 28.15 -9.81
N ILE A 227 -9.45 27.28 -8.83
CA ILE A 227 -9.81 27.59 -7.44
C ILE A 227 -8.70 28.47 -6.84
N LYS A 228 -8.90 29.79 -6.69
CA LYS A 228 -7.93 30.78 -6.17
C LYS A 228 -8.38 31.37 -4.82
N PRO A 229 -7.46 31.94 -4.05
CA PRO A 229 -6.01 31.98 -4.16
C PRO A 229 -5.36 30.69 -3.66
N PHE A 230 -4.20 30.34 -4.23
CA PHE A 230 -3.45 29.15 -3.81
C PHE A 230 -1.98 29.43 -3.58
N ARG A 231 -1.45 28.65 -2.66
CA ARG A 231 -0.05 28.29 -2.55
C ARG A 231 0.12 26.90 -3.17
N THR A 232 1.26 26.27 -3.04
CA THR A 232 1.46 24.88 -3.48
C THR A 232 0.47 23.96 -2.74
N ALA A 233 -0.49 23.41 -3.47
CA ALA A 233 -1.56 22.56 -2.93
C ALA A 233 -1.70 21.27 -3.72
N GLU A 234 -1.99 20.18 -3.03
CA GLU A 234 -2.26 18.85 -3.59
C GLU A 234 -3.30 18.12 -2.75
N ALA A 235 -3.58 16.86 -3.06
CA ALA A 235 -4.52 16.03 -2.32
C ALA A 235 -5.98 16.48 -2.40
N ALA A 236 -6.38 17.09 -3.51
CA ALA A 236 -7.72 17.68 -3.65
C ALA A 236 -8.83 16.62 -3.48
N LYS A 237 -9.81 16.92 -2.60
CA LYS A 237 -11.03 16.13 -2.40
C LYS A 237 -12.24 17.04 -2.42
N LEU A 238 -13.30 16.59 -3.09
CA LEU A 238 -14.53 17.34 -3.24
C LEU A 238 -15.69 16.63 -2.56
N TYR A 239 -16.40 17.36 -1.68
CA TYR A 239 -17.55 16.87 -0.95
C TYR A 239 -18.73 17.83 -1.04
N LYS A 240 -19.92 17.32 -0.80
CA LYS A 240 -21.13 18.13 -0.55
C LYS A 240 -21.81 17.65 0.71
N TRP A 241 -21.89 18.52 1.72
CA TRP A 241 -22.55 18.24 2.98
C TRP A 241 -23.50 19.38 3.36
N ASN A 242 -24.72 19.05 3.75
CA ASN A 242 -25.72 20.01 4.16
C ASN A 242 -25.92 21.18 3.18
N GLY A 243 -25.84 20.90 1.87
CA GLY A 243 -26.03 21.89 0.82
C GLY A 243 -24.82 22.80 0.55
N LEU A 244 -23.71 22.58 1.24
CA LEU A 244 -22.45 23.29 1.01
C LEU A 244 -21.44 22.39 0.30
N TYR A 245 -20.65 22.97 -0.60
CA TYR A 245 -19.52 22.33 -1.25
C TYR A 245 -18.28 22.55 -0.41
N TYR A 246 -17.52 21.47 -0.21
CA TYR A 246 -16.27 21.48 0.54
C TYR A 246 -15.15 20.97 -0.36
N ILE A 247 -14.06 21.71 -0.41
CA ILE A 247 -12.84 21.30 -1.10
C ILE A 247 -11.72 21.19 -0.08
N TYR A 248 -11.30 19.96 0.17
CA TYR A 248 -10.14 19.66 0.99
C TYR A 248 -8.88 19.67 0.14
N PHE A 249 -7.78 20.15 0.69
CA PHE A 249 -6.43 19.92 0.17
C PHE A 249 -5.38 20.01 1.25
N SER A 250 -4.19 19.54 0.88
CA SER A 250 -2.96 19.73 1.63
C SER A 250 -2.18 20.88 1.03
N GLU A 251 -1.90 21.90 1.83
CA GLU A 251 -1.22 23.13 1.39
C GLU A 251 0.09 23.33 2.13
N VAL A 252 1.13 23.81 1.44
CA VAL A 252 2.40 24.15 2.08
C VAL A 252 2.32 25.57 2.63
N ARG A 253 2.39 25.72 3.96
CA ARG A 253 2.39 27.01 4.68
C ARG A 253 3.66 27.21 5.48
N THR A 254 3.91 28.45 5.91
CA THR A 254 4.92 28.76 6.91
C THR A 254 4.22 29.01 8.23
N LEU A 255 4.33 28.05 9.16
CA LEU A 255 3.80 28.14 10.51
C LEU A 255 4.97 28.18 11.49
N HIS A 256 4.95 29.14 12.42
CA HIS A 256 6.00 29.32 13.43
C HIS A 256 7.43 29.32 12.86
N GLY A 257 7.60 29.89 11.64
CA GLY A 257 8.90 29.95 10.95
C GLY A 257 9.33 28.67 10.22
N ASN A 258 8.56 27.60 10.30
CA ASN A 258 8.80 26.34 9.59
C ASN A 258 7.89 26.24 8.35
N ARG A 259 8.45 25.74 7.25
CA ARG A 259 7.67 25.40 6.07
C ARG A 259 7.09 24.01 6.27
N VAL A 260 5.78 23.91 6.41
CA VAL A 260 5.05 22.71 6.76
C VAL A 260 3.89 22.48 5.79
N ARG A 261 3.47 21.24 5.64
CA ARG A 261 2.27 20.87 4.90
C ARG A 261 1.13 20.71 5.89
N VAL A 262 -0.03 21.29 5.57
CA VAL A 262 -1.20 21.29 6.46
C VAL A 262 -2.48 21.01 5.70
N PRO A 263 -3.43 20.27 6.27
CA PRO A 263 -4.78 20.11 5.77
C PRO A 263 -5.56 21.42 5.85
N VAL A 264 -6.15 21.81 4.73
CA VAL A 264 -6.98 23.00 4.58
C VAL A 264 -8.31 22.63 3.94
N MET A 265 -9.37 23.28 4.31
CA MET A 265 -10.67 23.12 3.67
C MET A 265 -11.26 24.46 3.27
N ARG A 266 -11.91 24.47 2.13
CA ARG A 266 -12.73 25.57 1.66
C ARG A 266 -14.17 25.14 1.54
N ARG A 267 -15.11 26.05 1.88
CA ARG A 267 -16.54 25.80 1.69
C ARG A 267 -17.23 26.95 0.99
N SER A 268 -18.31 26.62 0.29
CA SER A 268 -19.17 27.58 -0.39
C SER A 268 -20.55 26.99 -0.64
N SER A 269 -21.56 27.85 -0.80
CA SER A 269 -22.89 27.46 -1.31
C SER A 269 -22.89 27.18 -2.82
N SER A 270 -21.81 27.48 -3.52
CA SER A 270 -21.63 27.25 -4.95
C SER A 270 -20.32 26.52 -5.21
N PRO A 271 -20.28 25.57 -6.17
CA PRO A 271 -19.03 24.89 -6.52
C PRO A 271 -17.95 25.84 -7.06
N TYR A 272 -18.31 27.05 -7.41
CA TYR A 272 -17.42 28.09 -7.95
C TYR A 272 -17.07 29.19 -6.94
N GLY A 273 -17.47 29.04 -5.68
CA GLY A 273 -17.24 30.06 -4.65
C GLY A 273 -18.30 31.20 -4.68
N PRO A 274 -18.07 32.34 -3.97
CA PRO A 274 -16.85 32.58 -3.17
C PRO A 274 -16.67 31.60 -2.02
N TYR A 275 -15.41 31.26 -1.70
CA TYR A 275 -15.08 30.31 -0.66
C TYR A 275 -14.67 31.00 0.64
N GLU A 276 -15.12 30.44 1.76
CA GLU A 276 -14.52 30.59 3.07
C GLU A 276 -13.45 29.51 3.26
N GLU A 277 -12.47 29.73 4.12
CA GLU A 277 -11.33 28.82 4.32
C GLU A 277 -11.01 28.62 5.78
N GLU A 278 -10.73 27.38 6.17
CA GLU A 278 -10.23 27.01 7.50
C GLU A 278 -9.01 26.07 7.40
N LEU A 279 -8.09 26.24 8.34
CA LEU A 279 -7.02 25.33 8.62
C LEU A 279 -7.57 24.21 9.53
N LEU A 280 -7.47 22.96 9.09
CA LEU A 280 -8.11 21.85 9.79
C LEU A 280 -7.24 21.20 10.86
N MET A 281 -5.92 21.25 10.66
CA MET A 281 -4.99 20.51 11.49
C MET A 281 -3.60 21.14 11.46
N HIS A 282 -2.95 21.21 12.61
CA HIS A 282 -1.54 21.57 12.71
C HIS A 282 -0.64 20.40 12.30
N SER A 283 0.48 20.74 11.70
CA SER A 283 1.61 19.82 11.58
C SER A 283 2.29 19.68 12.95
N GLN A 284 2.54 18.45 13.38
CA GLN A 284 3.20 18.18 14.64
C GLN A 284 4.72 18.27 14.52
N GLY A 285 5.26 19.48 14.64
CA GLY A 285 6.66 19.72 14.88
C GLY A 285 7.50 20.01 13.64
N LYS A 286 8.81 19.75 13.76
CA LYS A 286 9.83 20.11 12.77
C LYS A 286 9.97 19.10 11.63
N GLU A 287 9.24 18.02 11.68
CA GLU A 287 9.41 16.87 10.78
C GLU A 287 8.29 16.86 9.76
N ALA A 288 8.56 17.49 8.62
CA ALA A 288 7.65 17.53 7.46
C ALA A 288 7.15 16.13 7.02
N ASP A 289 7.89 15.10 7.39
CA ASP A 289 7.58 13.71 7.05
C ASP A 289 6.43 13.11 7.88
N LYS A 290 6.04 13.77 8.99
CA LYS A 290 4.94 13.32 9.88
C LYS A 290 3.64 14.08 9.65
N GLU A 291 3.59 14.93 8.65
CA GLU A 291 2.42 15.74 8.36
C GLU A 291 1.32 14.92 7.70
N PRO A 292 0.07 14.96 8.21
CA PRO A 292 -1.05 14.40 7.49
C PRO A 292 -1.22 15.13 6.15
N ASN A 293 -1.38 14.37 5.08
CA ASN A 293 -1.43 14.92 3.73
C ASN A 293 -2.71 14.52 3.01
N GLN A 294 -2.72 13.36 2.35
CA GLN A 294 -3.89 12.83 1.65
C GLN A 294 -4.81 12.12 2.63
N GLY A 295 -6.11 12.17 2.37
CA GLY A 295 -7.06 11.44 3.18
C GLY A 295 -8.50 11.68 2.80
N ALA A 296 -9.41 11.03 3.51
CA ALA A 296 -10.85 11.15 3.35
C ALA A 296 -11.55 11.39 4.69
N ILE A 297 -12.52 12.28 4.68
CA ILE A 297 -13.43 12.52 5.80
C ILE A 297 -14.70 11.71 5.56
N LEU A 298 -15.09 10.89 6.52
CA LEU A 298 -16.25 10.02 6.43
C LEU A 298 -16.92 9.80 7.80
N ASP A 299 -18.17 9.39 7.75
CA ASP A 299 -18.95 9.06 8.94
C ASP A 299 -18.99 7.54 9.21
N THR A 300 -19.45 7.18 10.40
CA THR A 300 -19.77 5.81 10.78
C THR A 300 -21.31 5.61 10.86
N PRO A 301 -21.80 4.36 10.86
CA PRO A 301 -23.23 4.08 11.11
C PRO A 301 -23.71 4.62 12.46
N ALA A 302 -22.82 4.79 13.44
CA ALA A 302 -23.12 5.38 14.75
C ALA A 302 -23.16 6.91 14.74
N GLY A 303 -22.83 7.56 13.61
CA GLY A 303 -22.82 9.01 13.46
C GLY A 303 -21.54 9.69 13.96
N GLU A 304 -20.51 8.92 14.29
CA GLU A 304 -19.17 9.46 14.53
C GLU A 304 -18.52 9.80 13.19
N TRP A 305 -17.58 10.76 13.20
CA TRP A 305 -16.84 11.17 12.00
C TRP A 305 -15.35 10.97 12.19
N TYR A 306 -14.68 10.53 11.13
CA TYR A 306 -13.26 10.26 11.12
C TYR A 306 -12.59 10.80 9.85
N PHE A 307 -11.31 11.14 9.99
CA PHE A 307 -10.40 11.44 8.90
C PHE A 307 -9.37 10.32 8.81
N VAL A 308 -9.43 9.56 7.73
CA VAL A 308 -8.45 8.52 7.41
C VAL A 308 -7.40 9.15 6.52
N THR A 309 -6.17 9.20 6.98
CA THR A 309 -5.09 9.92 6.30
C THR A 309 -3.81 9.13 6.29
N HIS A 310 -2.95 9.40 5.32
CA HIS A 310 -1.56 9.01 5.44
C HIS A 310 -0.70 10.14 6.01
N HIS A 311 0.39 9.76 6.64
CA HIS A 311 1.51 10.65 6.94
C HIS A 311 2.83 9.89 6.73
N GLY A 312 3.90 10.61 6.39
CA GLY A 312 5.24 10.03 6.40
C GLY A 312 5.71 9.78 7.82
N THR A 313 6.65 8.87 7.97
CA THR A 313 7.36 8.64 9.22
C THR A 313 8.81 9.11 9.13
N GLY A 314 9.26 9.46 7.91
CA GLY A 314 10.68 9.72 7.62
C GLY A 314 11.55 8.46 7.70
N ASP A 315 10.92 7.28 7.80
CA ASP A 315 11.58 5.99 8.01
C ASP A 315 11.12 4.96 6.96
N PHE A 316 11.59 3.74 7.08
CA PHE A 316 11.46 2.65 6.12
C PHE A 316 10.04 2.15 5.87
N ASP A 317 9.09 2.45 6.71
CA ASP A 317 7.67 2.08 6.56
C ASP A 317 6.90 2.97 5.56
N GLY A 318 7.51 4.05 5.08
CA GLY A 318 6.93 4.92 4.06
C GLY A 318 5.78 5.76 4.58
N ARG A 319 4.67 5.81 3.84
CA ARG A 319 3.45 6.54 4.20
C ARG A 319 2.43 5.61 4.83
N VAL A 320 2.27 5.75 6.13
CA VAL A 320 1.41 4.89 6.97
C VAL A 320 0.02 5.49 7.15
N ILE A 321 -0.98 4.65 7.44
CA ILE A 321 -2.38 5.09 7.63
C ILE A 321 -2.68 5.34 9.09
N SER A 322 -3.21 6.52 9.38
CA SER A 322 -3.75 6.92 10.67
C SER A 322 -5.22 7.34 10.57
N VAL A 323 -5.94 7.18 11.66
CA VAL A 323 -7.35 7.55 11.81
C VAL A 323 -7.45 8.62 12.87
N GLN A 324 -8.09 9.76 12.52
CA GLN A 324 -8.25 10.91 13.41
C GLN A 324 -9.74 11.16 13.64
N PRO A 325 -10.16 11.51 14.86
CA PRO A 325 -11.55 11.87 15.11
C PRO A 325 -11.87 13.21 14.43
N VAL A 326 -13.12 13.40 14.01
CA VAL A 326 -13.61 14.65 13.44
C VAL A 326 -14.82 15.13 14.22
N ARG A 327 -14.79 16.37 14.65
CA ARG A 327 -15.94 17.05 15.26
C ARG A 327 -16.37 18.21 14.38
N TRP A 328 -17.66 18.34 14.19
CA TRP A 328 -18.25 19.45 13.41
C TRP A 328 -18.60 20.61 14.35
N SER A 329 -18.10 21.82 14.03
CA SER A 329 -18.46 23.06 14.70
C SER A 329 -18.71 24.13 13.65
N ASP A 330 -19.88 24.78 13.70
CA ASP A 330 -20.30 25.84 12.76
C ASP A 330 -20.16 25.46 11.27
N GLY A 331 -20.34 24.16 10.97
CA GLY A 331 -20.20 23.60 9.63
C GLY A 331 -18.76 23.42 9.16
N TRP A 332 -17.77 23.44 10.06
CA TRP A 332 -16.39 23.10 9.80
C TRP A 332 -15.97 21.83 10.53
N PRO A 333 -15.18 20.96 9.89
CA PRO A 333 -14.62 19.79 10.57
C PRO A 333 -13.36 20.20 11.33
N LEU A 334 -13.36 20.01 12.64
CA LEU A 334 -12.16 20.01 13.46
C LEU A 334 -11.60 18.59 13.46
N ILE A 335 -10.39 18.39 12.96
CA ILE A 335 -9.75 17.08 12.84
C ILE A 335 -8.75 16.89 13.96
N GLY A 336 -8.83 15.77 14.69
CA GLY A 336 -7.99 15.49 15.85
C GLY A 336 -8.51 16.17 17.11
N GLU A 337 -7.61 16.66 17.97
CA GLU A 337 -7.92 17.39 19.18
C GLU A 337 -7.29 18.79 19.14
N ASP A 338 -8.07 19.80 19.49
CA ASP A 338 -7.59 21.17 19.73
C ASP A 338 -7.09 21.23 21.18
N SER A 339 -5.81 21.02 21.37
CA SER A 339 -5.20 20.90 22.69
C SER A 339 -4.79 22.23 23.31
N ASP A 340 -4.62 23.29 22.51
CA ASP A 340 -4.22 24.61 22.96
C ASP A 340 -5.33 25.67 22.85
N GLY A 341 -6.48 25.33 22.25
CA GLY A 341 -7.67 26.17 22.19
C GLY A 341 -7.64 27.21 21.09
N ASP A 342 -6.83 27.02 20.05
CA ASP A 342 -6.72 27.94 18.91
C ASP A 342 -7.74 27.65 17.77
N GLY A 343 -8.52 26.58 17.91
CA GLY A 343 -9.55 26.15 16.94
C GLY A 343 -9.02 25.24 15.84
N VAL A 344 -7.75 24.84 15.88
CA VAL A 344 -7.10 23.95 14.92
C VAL A 344 -6.69 22.65 15.62
N GLY A 345 -6.91 21.50 15.01
CA GLY A 345 -6.64 20.24 15.67
C GLY A 345 -5.19 19.76 15.54
N GLU A 346 -4.78 18.89 16.45
CA GLU A 346 -3.55 18.11 16.41
C GLU A 346 -3.87 16.62 16.25
N MET A 347 -2.88 15.86 15.72
CA MET A 347 -3.01 14.40 15.59
C MET A 347 -3.12 13.73 16.96
N VAL A 348 -4.08 12.84 17.09
CA VAL A 348 -4.25 11.96 18.25
C VAL A 348 -3.64 10.61 17.97
N TRP A 349 -2.83 10.11 18.88
CA TRP A 349 -2.10 8.86 18.69
C TRP A 349 -2.81 7.63 19.29
N GLU A 350 -3.58 7.81 20.36
CA GLU A 350 -4.38 6.75 20.98
C GLU A 350 -5.83 7.18 21.10
N LEU A 351 -6.74 6.32 20.65
CA LEU A 351 -8.17 6.60 20.61
C LEU A 351 -8.98 5.36 21.03
N PRO A 352 -10.21 5.55 21.54
CA PRO A 352 -11.19 4.47 21.61
C PRO A 352 -11.49 3.87 20.24
N LEU A 353 -11.76 2.57 20.19
CA LEU A 353 -12.27 1.95 18.96
C LEU A 353 -13.60 2.62 18.56
N PRO A 354 -13.87 2.80 17.25
CA PRO A 354 -15.14 3.32 16.77
C PRO A 354 -16.32 2.48 17.31
N GLN A 355 -17.45 3.15 17.58
CA GLN A 355 -18.63 2.48 18.11
C GLN A 355 -19.18 1.45 17.11
N GLY A 356 -19.53 0.27 17.61
CA GLY A 356 -20.06 -0.81 16.78
C GLY A 356 -18.99 -1.59 16.01
N ALA A 357 -17.70 -1.43 16.36
CA ALA A 357 -16.63 -2.22 15.79
C ALA A 357 -16.98 -3.71 15.77
N SER A 358 -16.93 -4.31 14.58
CA SER A 358 -17.25 -5.72 14.34
C SER A 358 -16.06 -6.63 14.59
N ALA A 359 -16.21 -7.93 14.35
CA ALA A 359 -15.09 -8.88 14.44
C ALA A 359 -13.90 -8.39 13.57
N PRO A 360 -12.68 -8.37 14.13
CA PRO A 360 -11.53 -7.80 13.45
C PRO A 360 -11.19 -8.57 12.17
N LEU A 361 -10.96 -7.84 11.09
CA LEU A 361 -10.34 -8.36 9.87
C LEU A 361 -8.83 -8.46 10.08
N THR A 362 -8.17 -9.30 9.31
CA THR A 362 -6.71 -9.48 9.40
C THR A 362 -6.09 -9.29 8.04
N MET A 363 -5.07 -8.43 7.97
CA MET A 363 -4.30 -8.23 6.75
C MET A 363 -3.54 -9.50 6.39
N GLN A 364 -3.71 -9.96 5.16
CA GLN A 364 -3.04 -11.14 4.65
C GLN A 364 -1.55 -10.86 4.45
N THR A 365 -0.71 -11.81 4.81
CA THR A 365 0.75 -11.71 4.65
C THR A 365 1.37 -13.01 4.18
N SER A 366 0.97 -14.14 4.74
CA SER A 366 1.48 -15.46 4.35
C SER A 366 0.70 -16.03 3.17
N ASP A 367 1.34 -16.93 2.40
CA ASP A 367 0.74 -17.59 1.25
C ASP A 367 1.37 -18.98 1.04
N ASP A 368 0.54 -19.98 0.77
CA ASP A 368 0.97 -21.35 0.42
C ASP A 368 0.82 -21.63 -1.08
N PHE A 369 0.44 -20.62 -1.87
CA PHE A 369 0.26 -20.69 -3.32
C PHE A 369 -0.66 -21.81 -3.80
N SER A 370 -1.59 -22.25 -2.96
CA SER A 370 -2.56 -23.29 -3.30
C SER A 370 -3.78 -22.76 -4.08
N ALA A 371 -4.01 -21.45 -4.03
CA ALA A 371 -5.09 -20.79 -4.75
C ALA A 371 -4.80 -20.74 -6.26
N PRO A 372 -5.86 -20.68 -7.12
CA PRO A 372 -5.69 -20.62 -8.58
C PRO A 372 -5.19 -19.25 -9.09
N ALA A 373 -5.19 -18.21 -8.25
CA ALA A 373 -4.72 -16.87 -8.56
C ALA A 373 -3.76 -16.37 -7.47
N ILE A 374 -2.89 -15.45 -7.82
CA ILE A 374 -2.01 -14.75 -6.86
C ILE A 374 -2.90 -14.01 -5.86
N ALA A 375 -2.61 -14.17 -4.57
CA ALA A 375 -3.34 -13.52 -3.50
C ALA A 375 -3.12 -11.99 -3.52
N PRO A 376 -4.11 -11.18 -3.09
CA PRO A 376 -4.14 -9.74 -3.36
C PRO A 376 -3.07 -8.91 -2.63
N GLN A 377 -2.39 -9.47 -1.62
CA GLN A 377 -1.24 -8.80 -0.97
C GLN A 377 0.01 -8.76 -1.85
N TRP A 378 0.06 -9.53 -2.93
CA TRP A 378 1.22 -9.61 -3.81
C TRP A 378 1.15 -8.62 -4.96
N GLU A 379 2.28 -7.99 -5.24
CA GLU A 379 2.46 -7.07 -6.36
C GLU A 379 3.80 -7.33 -7.06
N TRP A 380 3.76 -7.38 -8.37
CA TRP A 380 4.95 -7.49 -9.21
C TRP A 380 5.67 -6.15 -9.33
N ASN A 381 6.99 -6.20 -9.43
CA ASN A 381 7.77 -5.03 -9.81
C ASN A 381 7.56 -4.73 -11.31
N HIS A 382 6.65 -3.81 -11.64
CA HIS A 382 6.08 -3.57 -12.96
C HIS A 382 5.17 -4.73 -13.44
N GLN A 383 4.51 -4.56 -14.59
CA GLN A 383 3.70 -5.63 -15.17
C GLN A 383 4.59 -6.81 -15.55
N PRO A 384 4.31 -8.02 -15.04
CA PRO A 384 5.16 -9.17 -15.31
C PRO A 384 4.99 -9.70 -16.75
N ARG A 385 5.97 -10.42 -17.21
CA ARG A 385 5.84 -11.22 -18.43
C ARG A 385 5.03 -12.49 -18.11
N ALA A 386 3.88 -12.65 -18.78
CA ALA A 386 2.88 -13.66 -18.42
C ALA A 386 3.38 -15.12 -18.51
N ASP A 387 4.32 -15.41 -19.43
CA ASP A 387 4.92 -16.75 -19.60
C ASP A 387 6.10 -17.03 -18.64
N LYS A 388 6.37 -16.13 -17.68
CA LYS A 388 7.51 -16.27 -16.76
C LYS A 388 7.11 -16.57 -15.31
N TRP A 389 5.84 -16.81 -15.07
CA TRP A 389 5.36 -17.30 -13.79
C TRP A 389 4.13 -18.19 -13.95
N SER A 390 3.87 -19.08 -13.01
CA SER A 390 2.71 -19.97 -13.05
C SER A 390 2.36 -20.53 -11.68
N LEU A 391 1.05 -20.63 -11.41
CA LEU A 391 0.48 -21.42 -10.30
C LEU A 391 -0.03 -22.79 -10.80
N ALA A 392 -0.12 -22.99 -12.11
CA ALA A 392 -0.72 -24.17 -12.71
C ALA A 392 0.31 -25.25 -13.14
N GLU A 393 1.55 -24.87 -13.50
CA GLU A 393 2.58 -25.81 -13.93
C GLU A 393 2.97 -26.82 -12.82
N ARG A 394 2.87 -26.41 -11.56
CA ARG A 394 3.02 -27.26 -10.40
C ARG A 394 2.01 -26.84 -9.32
N PRO A 395 0.86 -27.48 -9.23
CA PRO A 395 -0.18 -27.11 -8.25
C PRO A 395 0.36 -27.07 -6.81
N GLY A 396 -0.01 -26.02 -6.07
CA GLY A 396 0.50 -25.78 -4.71
C GLY A 396 1.87 -25.11 -4.66
N PHE A 397 2.37 -24.61 -5.80
CA PHE A 397 3.62 -23.86 -5.88
C PHE A 397 3.46 -22.65 -6.81
N LEU A 398 4.13 -21.57 -6.46
CA LEU A 398 4.41 -20.51 -7.41
C LEU A 398 5.70 -20.83 -8.17
N ARG A 399 5.63 -21.04 -9.48
CA ARG A 399 6.81 -21.18 -10.34
C ARG A 399 7.22 -19.84 -10.90
N LEU A 400 8.52 -19.50 -10.77
CA LEU A 400 9.14 -18.34 -11.39
C LEU A 400 10.21 -18.80 -12.39
N HIS A 401 10.02 -18.49 -13.68
CA HIS A 401 10.99 -18.78 -14.74
C HIS A 401 12.05 -17.67 -14.83
N ALA A 402 13.32 -18.06 -14.91
CA ALA A 402 14.42 -17.11 -14.97
C ALA A 402 14.65 -16.61 -16.38
N PHE A 403 14.80 -15.28 -16.51
CA PHE A 403 15.25 -14.58 -17.71
C PHE A 403 16.01 -13.32 -17.31
N GLY A 404 16.73 -12.70 -18.23
CA GLY A 404 17.67 -11.64 -17.89
C GLY A 404 17.02 -10.42 -17.23
N GLN A 405 17.77 -9.70 -16.41
CA GLN A 405 17.41 -8.36 -15.98
C GLN A 405 17.27 -7.44 -17.18
N LEU A 406 16.46 -6.39 -17.12
CA LEU A 406 16.37 -5.43 -18.21
C LEU A 406 17.70 -4.70 -18.43
N ARG A 407 18.35 -4.34 -17.34
CA ARG A 407 19.72 -3.81 -17.32
C ARG A 407 20.55 -4.65 -16.36
N GLU A 408 21.54 -5.34 -16.92
CA GLU A 408 22.39 -6.23 -16.15
C GLU A 408 23.09 -5.50 -14.99
N GLY A 409 23.06 -6.10 -13.81
CA GLY A 409 23.62 -5.54 -12.58
C GLY A 409 22.74 -4.49 -11.89
N GLU A 410 21.60 -4.11 -12.48
CA GLU A 410 20.63 -3.24 -11.83
C GLU A 410 19.50 -4.06 -11.17
N PHE A 411 19.59 -4.27 -9.87
CA PHE A 411 18.63 -5.08 -9.10
C PHE A 411 17.17 -4.67 -9.33
N PHE A 412 16.88 -3.37 -9.37
CA PHE A 412 15.52 -2.83 -9.59
C PHE A 412 14.95 -3.09 -10.98
N THR A 413 15.76 -3.61 -11.88
CA THR A 413 15.34 -4.03 -13.21
C THR A 413 15.24 -5.55 -13.34
N THR A 414 15.19 -6.25 -12.21
CA THR A 414 14.85 -7.67 -12.13
C THR A 414 13.39 -7.84 -12.50
N ARG A 415 13.16 -8.40 -13.71
CA ARG A 415 11.84 -8.44 -14.35
C ARG A 415 10.88 -9.48 -13.75
N ASN A 416 11.41 -10.46 -13.02
CA ASN A 416 10.60 -11.47 -12.33
C ASN A 416 10.81 -11.35 -10.82
N MET A 417 10.13 -10.35 -10.23
CA MET A 417 10.15 -10.05 -8.80
C MET A 417 8.72 -9.84 -8.31
N LEU A 418 8.27 -10.70 -7.42
CA LEU A 418 6.99 -10.63 -6.73
C LEU A 418 7.22 -10.18 -5.29
N SER A 419 6.46 -9.20 -4.80
CA SER A 419 6.73 -8.59 -3.48
C SER A 419 5.47 -8.23 -2.72
N GLN A 420 5.63 -8.07 -1.41
CA GLN A 420 4.63 -7.49 -0.51
C GLN A 420 5.20 -6.27 0.18
N ARG A 421 4.33 -5.38 0.69
CA ARG A 421 4.70 -4.29 1.58
C ARG A 421 5.27 -4.85 2.88
N TYR A 422 6.35 -4.26 3.38
CA TYR A 422 6.80 -4.54 4.73
C TYR A 422 5.85 -3.84 5.73
N ILE A 423 5.38 -4.59 6.71
CA ILE A 423 4.54 -4.07 7.80
C ILE A 423 5.40 -3.94 9.05
N ARG A 424 5.45 -2.77 9.66
CA ARG A 424 6.25 -2.49 10.85
C ARG A 424 5.59 -3.05 12.10
N TRP A 425 5.77 -4.33 12.32
CA TRP A 425 5.38 -4.99 13.57
C TRP A 425 6.46 -4.85 14.65
N GLY A 426 6.23 -5.45 15.81
CA GLY A 426 7.21 -5.49 16.90
C GLY A 426 8.54 -6.15 16.49
N CYS A 427 8.46 -7.32 15.84
CA CYS A 427 9.53 -7.99 15.12
C CYS A 427 8.91 -8.78 13.97
N GLY A 428 9.28 -8.45 12.73
CA GLY A 428 8.78 -9.16 11.54
C GLY A 428 9.72 -10.31 11.16
N GLU A 429 9.14 -11.47 10.85
CA GLU A 429 9.89 -12.62 10.32
C GLU A 429 9.23 -13.11 9.04
N ALA A 430 9.98 -13.19 7.94
CA ALA A 430 9.49 -13.75 6.69
C ALA A 430 10.38 -14.88 6.18
N ASP A 431 9.74 -16.01 5.87
CA ASP A 431 10.38 -17.21 5.34
C ASP A 431 9.88 -17.50 3.93
N VAL A 432 10.78 -17.87 3.04
CA VAL A 432 10.43 -18.44 1.74
C VAL A 432 11.09 -19.81 1.58
N ARG A 433 10.29 -20.83 1.24
CA ARG A 433 10.79 -22.15 0.93
C ARG A 433 10.86 -22.34 -0.58
N LEU A 434 12.08 -22.58 -1.07
CA LEU A 434 12.41 -22.70 -2.48
C LEU A 434 12.75 -24.15 -2.83
N ASP A 435 12.17 -24.68 -3.91
CA ASP A 435 12.66 -25.86 -4.62
C ASP A 435 13.58 -25.40 -5.74
N LEU A 436 14.83 -25.84 -5.68
CA LEU A 436 15.94 -25.39 -6.53
C LEU A 436 16.28 -26.39 -7.64
N SER A 437 15.50 -27.48 -7.75
CA SER A 437 15.78 -28.57 -8.69
C SER A 437 15.76 -28.12 -10.16
N GLY A 438 14.96 -27.07 -10.45
CA GLY A 438 14.83 -26.46 -11.77
C GLY A 438 15.84 -25.37 -12.11
N MET A 439 16.74 -25.00 -11.19
CA MET A 439 17.73 -23.94 -11.46
C MET A 439 18.72 -24.33 -12.55
N ALA A 440 19.01 -23.40 -13.44
CA ALA A 440 20.02 -23.51 -14.49
C ALA A 440 21.28 -22.70 -14.16
N ASP A 441 22.39 -23.01 -14.82
CA ASP A 441 23.63 -22.23 -14.69
C ASP A 441 23.41 -20.77 -15.14
N GLY A 442 23.98 -19.83 -14.38
CA GLY A 442 23.79 -18.40 -14.48
C GLY A 442 22.57 -17.87 -13.73
N GLN A 443 21.70 -18.74 -13.23
CA GLN A 443 20.49 -18.32 -12.51
C GLN A 443 20.80 -17.84 -11.10
N ARG A 444 20.12 -16.76 -10.72
CA ARG A 444 20.08 -16.20 -9.36
C ARG A 444 18.64 -16.15 -8.88
N THR A 445 18.42 -16.41 -7.59
CA THR A 445 17.12 -16.34 -6.92
C THR A 445 17.30 -16.03 -5.45
N GLY A 446 16.34 -15.40 -4.82
CA GLY A 446 16.48 -15.04 -3.41
C GLY A 446 15.27 -14.37 -2.78
N LEU A 447 15.50 -13.96 -1.53
CA LEU A 447 14.60 -13.17 -0.70
C LEU A 447 15.26 -11.81 -0.46
N ALA A 448 14.55 -10.72 -0.72
CA ALA A 448 15.11 -9.38 -0.67
C ALA A 448 14.24 -8.40 0.11
N HIS A 449 14.89 -7.41 0.73
CA HIS A 449 14.34 -6.12 1.09
C HIS A 449 14.73 -5.08 0.06
N PHE A 450 13.80 -4.23 -0.37
CA PHE A 450 14.08 -3.15 -1.31
C PHE A 450 13.04 -2.03 -1.20
N ASN A 451 13.43 -0.82 -1.57
CA ASN A 451 12.58 0.36 -1.50
C ASN A 451 12.68 1.26 -2.75
N GLY A 452 11.87 2.31 -2.77
CA GLY A 452 11.84 3.30 -3.86
C GLY A 452 13.13 4.10 -4.05
N GLY A 453 13.97 4.18 -3.02
CA GLY A 453 15.24 4.92 -3.02
C GLY A 453 16.41 4.20 -3.69
N LYS A 454 16.20 2.97 -4.16
CA LYS A 454 17.21 2.08 -4.75
C LYS A 454 18.16 1.43 -3.75
N ASP A 455 17.78 1.39 -2.49
CA ASP A 455 18.45 0.60 -1.48
C ASP A 455 17.87 -0.81 -1.45
N TYR A 456 18.72 -1.81 -1.26
CA TYR A 456 18.28 -3.20 -1.14
C TYR A 456 19.28 -4.06 -0.40
N ALA A 457 18.80 -5.15 0.16
CA ALA A 457 19.62 -6.28 0.58
C ALA A 457 18.90 -7.59 0.30
N CYS A 458 19.65 -8.64 0.04
CA CYS A 458 19.08 -9.96 -0.19
C CYS A 458 20.00 -11.09 0.30
N ILE A 459 19.36 -12.21 0.57
CA ILE A 459 20.01 -13.52 0.61
C ILE A 459 19.75 -14.19 -0.73
N GLU A 460 20.80 -14.50 -1.47
CA GLU A 460 20.76 -14.90 -2.87
C GLU A 460 21.42 -16.25 -3.11
N LEU A 461 20.75 -17.10 -3.85
CA LEU A 461 21.28 -18.36 -4.37
C LEU A 461 21.77 -18.14 -5.80
N ARG A 462 22.98 -18.60 -6.09
CA ARG A 462 23.63 -18.56 -7.41
C ARG A 462 23.98 -19.98 -7.85
N ARG A 463 23.62 -20.32 -9.09
CA ARG A 463 24.06 -21.57 -9.72
C ARG A 463 25.03 -21.25 -10.84
N ASP A 464 26.27 -21.74 -10.71
CA ASP A 464 27.34 -21.56 -11.71
C ASP A 464 28.10 -22.86 -11.90
N ALA A 465 28.28 -23.29 -13.15
CA ALA A 465 28.95 -24.56 -13.52
C ALA A 465 28.44 -25.78 -12.69
N GLY A 466 27.12 -25.85 -12.50
CA GLY A 466 26.46 -26.88 -11.73
C GLY A 466 26.68 -26.80 -10.21
N GLN A 467 27.39 -25.79 -9.70
CA GLN A 467 27.61 -25.54 -8.29
C GLN A 467 26.62 -24.50 -7.76
N LEU A 468 26.01 -24.79 -6.61
CA LEU A 468 25.12 -23.87 -5.94
C LEU A 468 25.86 -23.17 -4.79
N SER A 469 25.78 -21.85 -4.73
CA SER A 469 26.36 -21.01 -3.68
C SER A 469 25.35 -20.06 -3.09
N LEU A 470 25.55 -19.67 -1.84
CA LEU A 470 24.71 -18.75 -1.10
C LEU A 470 25.48 -17.46 -0.82
N TRP A 471 24.82 -16.34 -1.02
CA TRP A 471 25.41 -15.01 -0.93
C TRP A 471 24.53 -14.08 -0.08
N PHE A 472 25.16 -13.16 0.64
CA PHE A 472 24.55 -11.95 1.17
C PHE A 472 24.96 -10.78 0.28
N VAL A 473 23.97 -10.02 -0.18
CA VAL A 473 24.19 -8.85 -1.03
C VAL A 473 23.44 -7.67 -0.44
N ARG A 474 24.08 -6.50 -0.36
CA ARG A 474 23.41 -5.24 0.01
C ARG A 474 23.97 -4.08 -0.78
N ARG A 475 23.13 -3.07 -0.97
CA ARG A 475 23.52 -1.80 -1.57
C ARG A 475 22.74 -0.67 -0.94
N TYR A 476 23.44 0.38 -0.55
CA TYR A 476 22.86 1.67 -0.24
C TYR A 476 23.03 2.63 -1.42
N ARG A 477 22.13 3.59 -1.55
CA ARG A 477 22.13 4.58 -2.64
C ARG A 477 23.47 5.32 -2.70
N GLY A 478 24.08 5.33 -3.87
CA GLY A 478 25.39 5.94 -4.09
C GLY A 478 26.58 5.04 -3.79
N GLU A 479 26.37 3.83 -3.28
CA GLU A 479 27.42 2.85 -3.01
C GLU A 479 27.46 1.76 -4.08
N ALA A 480 28.63 1.14 -4.24
CA ALA A 480 28.75 -0.12 -4.97
C ALA A 480 28.09 -1.25 -4.17
N PRO A 481 27.52 -2.28 -4.82
CA PRO A 481 27.01 -3.44 -4.11
C PRO A 481 28.10 -4.12 -3.27
N TYR A 482 27.78 -4.39 -2.01
CA TYR A 482 28.57 -5.25 -1.15
C TYR A 482 28.08 -6.68 -1.33
N GLU A 483 28.96 -7.60 -1.72
CA GLU A 483 28.66 -9.01 -1.92
C GLU A 483 29.55 -9.88 -1.05
N ARG A 484 28.95 -10.83 -0.33
CA ARG A 484 29.67 -11.80 0.50
C ARG A 484 29.15 -13.19 0.23
N GLN A 485 30.03 -14.10 -0.17
CA GLN A 485 29.70 -15.52 -0.25
C GLN A 485 29.61 -16.11 1.17
N ILE A 486 28.42 -16.63 1.51
CA ILE A 486 28.14 -17.27 2.80
C ILE A 486 28.63 -18.71 2.79
N GLY A 487 28.47 -19.39 1.65
CA GLY A 487 28.95 -20.76 1.50
C GLY A 487 28.61 -21.38 0.15
N VAL A 488 29.20 -22.55 -0.04
CA VAL A 488 28.93 -23.43 -1.16
C VAL A 488 28.05 -24.58 -0.65
N LEU A 489 26.93 -24.81 -1.33
CA LEU A 489 25.97 -25.84 -0.94
C LEU A 489 26.29 -27.18 -1.60
N PRO A 490 25.97 -28.31 -0.98
CA PRO A 490 26.11 -29.60 -1.61
C PRO A 490 25.38 -29.68 -2.94
N ARG A 491 25.98 -30.28 -3.97
CA ARG A 491 25.37 -30.39 -5.32
C ARG A 491 23.98 -31.02 -5.33
N ARG A 492 23.67 -31.85 -4.34
CA ARG A 492 22.38 -32.54 -4.16
C ARG A 492 21.32 -31.69 -3.44
N THR A 493 21.63 -30.46 -3.08
CA THR A 493 20.66 -29.55 -2.43
C THR A 493 19.54 -29.23 -3.40
N GLN A 494 18.33 -29.71 -3.09
CA GLN A 494 17.14 -29.53 -3.91
C GLN A 494 16.20 -28.48 -3.34
N ALA A 495 16.24 -28.21 -2.04
CA ALA A 495 15.37 -27.22 -1.42
C ALA A 495 16.12 -26.47 -0.33
N LEU A 496 15.70 -25.22 -0.10
CA LEU A 496 16.22 -24.34 0.94
C LEU A 496 15.13 -23.41 1.44
N THR A 497 15.15 -23.09 2.73
CA THR A 497 14.34 -22.02 3.29
C THR A 497 15.24 -20.82 3.56
N LEU A 498 14.88 -19.66 3.01
CA LEU A 498 15.51 -18.39 3.28
C LEU A 498 14.63 -17.61 4.25
N ARG A 499 15.24 -16.87 5.15
CA ARG A 499 14.55 -16.08 6.17
C ARG A 499 15.15 -14.70 6.25
N THR A 500 14.29 -13.70 6.42
CA THR A 500 14.63 -12.38 6.94
C THR A 500 13.94 -12.15 8.27
N THR A 501 14.62 -11.47 9.19
CA THR A 501 14.05 -11.00 10.46
C THR A 501 14.37 -9.53 10.60
N VAL A 502 13.35 -8.71 10.87
CA VAL A 502 13.48 -7.26 10.98
C VAL A 502 13.07 -6.82 12.37
N THR A 503 13.94 -6.08 13.05
CA THR A 503 13.61 -5.46 14.35
C THR A 503 12.63 -4.30 14.16
N PHE A 504 11.99 -3.88 15.26
CA PHE A 504 11.10 -2.71 15.23
C PHE A 504 11.78 -1.45 14.68
N ASP A 505 13.07 -1.30 14.94
CA ASP A 505 13.85 -0.15 14.46
C ASP A 505 14.33 -0.31 13.01
N GLY A 506 13.99 -1.41 12.33
CA GLY A 506 14.28 -1.60 10.91
C GLY A 506 15.65 -2.18 10.61
N GLU A 507 16.28 -2.89 11.54
CA GLU A 507 17.48 -3.67 11.23
C GLU A 507 17.09 -5.07 10.77
N ALA A 508 17.36 -5.37 9.50
CA ALA A 508 17.13 -6.66 8.89
C ALA A 508 18.37 -7.56 9.00
N SER A 509 18.15 -8.80 9.39
CA SER A 509 19.12 -9.89 9.35
C SER A 509 18.60 -11.04 8.51
N PHE A 510 19.52 -11.84 7.94
CA PHE A 510 19.15 -12.95 7.07
C PHE A 510 19.70 -14.27 7.64
N SER A 511 18.97 -15.33 7.38
CA SER A 511 19.36 -16.68 7.74
C SER A 511 18.80 -17.70 6.74
N TRP A 512 19.29 -18.92 6.79
CA TRP A 512 18.88 -19.98 5.88
C TRP A 512 18.83 -21.33 6.57
N SER A 513 18.02 -22.24 6.04
CA SER A 513 17.86 -23.59 6.59
C SER A 513 17.61 -24.63 5.50
N PRO A 514 18.35 -25.76 5.48
CA PRO A 514 18.04 -26.86 4.56
C PRO A 514 16.80 -27.67 4.96
N ASP A 515 16.43 -27.65 6.23
CA ASP A 515 15.30 -28.45 6.77
C ASP A 515 14.10 -27.61 7.21
N GLY A 516 14.20 -26.27 7.10
CA GLY A 516 13.17 -25.32 7.53
C GLY A 516 12.99 -25.24 9.06
N ARG A 517 13.88 -25.85 9.83
CA ARG A 517 13.80 -25.91 11.30
C ARG A 517 14.99 -25.26 11.99
N ARG A 518 16.20 -25.57 11.54
CA ARG A 518 17.45 -25.04 12.09
C ARG A 518 18.03 -24.00 11.15
N PHE A 519 17.88 -22.75 11.52
CA PHE A 519 18.40 -21.63 10.74
C PHE A 519 19.84 -21.31 11.11
N ARG A 520 20.63 -21.03 10.08
CA ARG A 520 22.03 -20.61 10.17
C ARG A 520 22.07 -19.13 9.78
N PRO A 521 22.58 -18.24 10.64
CA PRO A 521 22.63 -16.82 10.33
C PRO A 521 23.60 -16.56 9.16
N CYS A 522 23.25 -15.59 8.34
CA CYS A 522 24.19 -14.94 7.45
C CYS A 522 24.91 -13.85 8.23
N GLU A 523 26.22 -13.70 8.02
CA GLU A 523 26.92 -12.57 8.56
C GLU A 523 26.63 -11.33 7.73
N GLY A 524 26.18 -10.28 8.38
CA GLY A 524 25.79 -9.01 7.80
C GLY A 524 24.35 -8.63 8.08
N THR A 525 24.13 -7.35 8.30
CA THR A 525 22.81 -6.77 8.51
C THR A 525 22.55 -5.69 7.47
N TYR A 526 21.28 -5.32 7.36
CA TYR A 526 20.83 -4.26 6.49
C TYR A 526 19.88 -3.36 7.26
N ARG A 527 20.21 -2.08 7.36
CA ARG A 527 19.29 -1.06 7.88
C ARG A 527 18.31 -0.70 6.77
N LEU A 528 17.02 -0.95 6.98
CA LEU A 528 15.98 -0.47 6.12
C LEU A 528 16.02 1.07 6.09
N THR A 529 15.75 1.67 4.94
CA THR A 529 15.89 3.10 4.71
C THR A 529 14.65 3.74 4.13
N TRP A 530 14.54 5.05 4.25
CA TRP A 530 13.52 5.84 3.61
C TRP A 530 13.58 5.73 2.08
N GLY A 531 12.50 5.26 1.46
CA GLY A 531 12.41 5.04 0.02
C GLY A 531 11.86 6.22 -0.77
N ASN A 532 12.09 7.45 -0.32
CA ASN A 532 11.54 8.65 -0.96
C ASN A 532 10.01 8.57 -1.05
N TYR A 533 9.34 8.67 0.10
CA TYR A 533 7.90 8.45 0.36
C TYR A 533 7.37 7.02 0.09
N ARG A 534 8.25 6.08 -0.21
CA ARG A 534 7.93 4.67 -0.34
C ARG A 534 8.45 3.88 0.84
N GLY A 535 7.68 2.90 1.27
CA GLY A 535 8.09 1.91 2.26
C GLY A 535 8.94 0.80 1.67
N ASP A 536 9.57 0.05 2.55
CA ASP A 536 10.28 -1.17 2.22
C ASP A 536 9.32 -2.28 1.79
N ARG A 537 9.83 -3.20 0.98
CA ARG A 537 9.09 -4.37 0.48
C ARG A 537 9.92 -5.63 0.66
N ILE A 538 9.23 -6.73 0.90
CA ILE A 538 9.83 -8.07 0.90
C ILE A 538 9.53 -8.72 -0.44
N GLY A 539 10.57 -9.07 -1.20
CA GLY A 539 10.44 -9.62 -2.54
C GLY A 539 11.09 -10.99 -2.72
N ILE A 540 10.42 -11.84 -3.49
CA ILE A 540 10.95 -13.10 -4.02
C ILE A 540 11.27 -12.84 -5.49
N TYR A 541 12.46 -13.22 -5.93
CA TYR A 541 12.90 -12.94 -7.29
C TYR A 541 13.71 -14.07 -7.91
N THR A 542 13.74 -14.08 -9.25
CA THR A 542 14.69 -14.89 -10.01
C THR A 542 15.09 -14.19 -11.31
N PHE A 543 16.33 -14.37 -11.74
CA PHE A 543 16.81 -13.95 -13.05
C PHE A 543 17.96 -14.81 -13.55
N ASN A 544 18.23 -14.75 -14.86
CA ASN A 544 19.41 -15.39 -15.49
C ASN A 544 19.87 -14.53 -16.65
N ASN A 545 21.01 -13.83 -16.46
CA ASN A 545 21.57 -12.92 -17.46
C ASN A 545 22.33 -13.65 -18.57
N LEU A 546 22.66 -14.94 -18.40
CA LEU A 546 23.33 -15.72 -19.45
C LEU A 546 22.36 -16.15 -20.54
N ARG A 547 21.13 -16.54 -20.15
CA ARG A 547 20.10 -17.06 -21.07
C ARG A 547 18.74 -17.16 -20.37
N GLU A 548 17.67 -17.22 -21.13
CA GLU A 548 16.33 -17.55 -20.60
C GLU A 548 16.25 -19.05 -20.30
N ALA A 549 16.70 -19.45 -19.13
CA ALA A 549 16.70 -20.84 -18.70
C ALA A 549 16.68 -20.95 -17.18
N GLY A 550 16.02 -22.02 -16.72
CA GLY A 550 15.85 -22.37 -15.32
C GLY A 550 14.60 -21.75 -14.69
N TYR A 551 14.19 -22.33 -13.60
CA TYR A 551 13.08 -21.86 -12.78
C TYR A 551 13.34 -22.18 -11.31
N VAL A 552 12.55 -21.60 -10.45
CA VAL A 552 12.44 -21.92 -9.03
C VAL A 552 10.97 -22.07 -8.68
N ASP A 553 10.66 -23.07 -7.86
CA ASP A 553 9.32 -23.26 -7.32
C ASP A 553 9.28 -22.81 -5.86
N ILE A 554 8.30 -22.00 -5.51
CA ILE A 554 8.06 -21.48 -4.18
C ILE A 554 6.91 -22.29 -3.57
N ASP A 555 7.23 -23.10 -2.56
CA ASP A 555 6.28 -23.95 -1.83
C ASP A 555 5.41 -23.11 -0.88
N ARG A 556 6.05 -22.16 -0.20
CA ARG A 556 5.39 -21.36 0.82
C ARG A 556 6.16 -20.07 1.08
N PHE A 557 5.41 -19.02 1.35
CA PHE A 557 5.88 -17.80 1.99
C PHE A 557 5.15 -17.63 3.32
N SER A 558 5.89 -17.54 4.41
CA SER A 558 5.34 -17.29 5.75
C SER A 558 5.84 -15.93 6.21
N TYR A 559 4.94 -15.04 6.58
CA TYR A 559 5.29 -13.70 7.06
C TYR A 559 4.46 -13.42 8.32
N LEU A 560 5.13 -13.33 9.45
CA LEU A 560 4.52 -13.30 10.77
C LEU A 560 5.16 -12.21 11.63
N GLU A 561 4.34 -11.61 12.47
CA GLU A 561 4.81 -10.88 13.62
C GLU A 561 5.36 -11.89 14.66
N LYS A 562 6.52 -11.57 15.22
CA LYS A 562 7.12 -12.34 16.31
C LYS A 562 7.14 -11.52 17.59
N PRO A 563 6.96 -12.17 18.77
CA PRO A 563 7.22 -11.54 20.04
C PRO A 563 8.65 -11.03 20.10
N GLN A 564 8.86 -9.83 20.63
CA GLN A 564 10.21 -9.41 21.00
C GLN A 564 10.68 -10.32 22.13
N SER A 565 11.78 -11.05 21.89
CA SER A 565 12.44 -11.89 22.90
C SER A 565 13.15 -11.04 23.96
#